data_f6811332965b45d720ed1f814b9b8655
#
_entry.id   f6811332965b45d720ed1f814b9b8655
#
_cell.length_a   1.000
_cell.length_b   1.000
_cell.length_c   1.000
_cell.angle_alpha   90.00
_cell.angle_beta   90.00
_cell.angle_gamma   90.00
#
_symmetry.space_group_name_H-M   'P 1'
#
loop_
_entity.id
_entity.type
_entity.pdbx_description
1 polymer ?
#
loop_
_entity_poly.entity_id
_entity_poly.type
_entity_poly.pdbx_seq_one_letter_code
_entity_poly.pdbx_strand_id
1 'polypeptide(L)'
;NIPCGSLMRAPYKNYHTDKDRPSGVSEKNLEEVINLVLEIIFIIKNNYYIKRKFYGLPKLSSKKINLYLQPPTVSGLKLKNNAEIYKKLYKDLDPKSLNYVKRNTNKWNYLMNVIPNMCEGDKTILDIAEYSGLPFKFVFNYLDQWSKKDLVKKIWKDQF
;
A
#
# COMPACT_ATOMS: atom_id res chain seq x y z
N ASN A 1 9.83 2.43 -28.28
CA ASN A 1 8.44 2.12 -27.87
C ASN A 1 8.16 2.78 -26.53
N ILE A 2 7.09 3.57 -26.45
CA ILE A 2 6.63 4.18 -25.20
C ILE A 2 5.47 3.31 -24.70
N PRO A 3 5.55 2.72 -23.50
CA PRO A 3 4.44 1.97 -22.92
C PRO A 3 3.26 2.93 -22.70
N CYS A 4 2.12 2.62 -23.28
CA CYS A 4 0.90 3.41 -23.15
C CYS A 4 -0.21 2.56 -22.52
N GLY A 5 -0.92 3.13 -21.56
CA GLY A 5 -2.15 2.58 -21.00
C GLY A 5 -3.33 3.47 -21.36
N SER A 6 -4.51 2.88 -21.47
CA SER A 6 -5.75 3.60 -21.64
C SER A 6 -6.67 3.36 -20.45
N LEU A 7 -7.19 4.43 -19.85
CA LEU A 7 -8.17 4.35 -18.78
C LEU A 7 -9.50 4.85 -19.31
N MET A 8 -10.49 3.98 -19.30
CA MET A 8 -11.82 4.27 -19.84
C MET A 8 -12.92 3.86 -18.85
N ARG A 9 -14.01 4.64 -18.80
CA ARG A 9 -15.17 4.33 -17.97
C ARG A 9 -16.28 3.68 -18.81
N ALA A 10 -16.69 2.50 -18.47
CA ALA A 10 -17.79 1.78 -19.11
C ALA A 10 -19.05 1.80 -18.20
N PRO A 11 -20.26 1.69 -18.79
CA PRO A 11 -20.58 1.61 -20.21
C PRO A 11 -20.65 2.99 -20.90
N TYR A 12 -20.31 3.04 -22.18
CA TYR A 12 -20.31 4.28 -23.00
C TYR A 12 -21.65 4.48 -23.72
N LYS A 13 -22.73 4.62 -22.99
CA LYS A 13 -24.09 4.65 -23.59
C LYS A 13 -24.31 5.76 -24.62
N ASN A 14 -23.61 6.90 -24.45
CA ASN A 14 -23.81 8.08 -25.31
C ASN A 14 -22.60 8.36 -26.22
N TYR A 15 -21.54 7.57 -26.15
CA TYR A 15 -20.31 7.78 -26.90
C TYR A 15 -20.59 7.67 -28.42
N HIS A 16 -20.10 8.63 -29.18
CA HIS A 16 -20.33 8.77 -30.62
C HIS A 16 -21.83 8.95 -31.01
N THR A 17 -22.63 9.49 -30.12
CA THR A 17 -24.02 9.86 -30.39
C THR A 17 -24.24 11.36 -30.21
N ASP A 18 -25.38 11.88 -30.69
CA ASP A 18 -25.81 13.28 -30.47
C ASP A 18 -26.07 13.60 -28.99
N LYS A 19 -26.14 12.58 -28.14
CA LYS A 19 -26.29 12.69 -26.69
C LYS A 19 -24.97 12.77 -25.94
N ASP A 20 -23.84 12.63 -26.63
CA ASP A 20 -22.50 12.78 -26.06
C ASP A 20 -22.19 14.27 -25.87
N ARG A 21 -22.70 14.85 -24.79
CA ARG A 21 -22.64 16.27 -24.48
C ARG A 21 -21.91 16.51 -23.16
N PRO A 22 -21.28 17.69 -22.97
CA PRO A 22 -20.63 18.05 -21.70
C PRO A 22 -21.54 17.94 -20.47
N SER A 23 -22.87 18.15 -20.65
CA SER A 23 -23.86 17.98 -19.59
C SER A 23 -23.99 16.55 -19.07
N GLY A 24 -23.50 15.56 -19.81
CA GLY A 24 -23.42 14.15 -19.38
C GLY A 24 -22.20 13.84 -18.51
N VAL A 25 -21.26 14.77 -18.34
CA VAL A 25 -20.07 14.60 -17.52
C VAL A 25 -20.42 14.90 -16.06
N SER A 26 -20.20 13.93 -15.18
CA SER A 26 -20.41 14.08 -13.74
C SER A 26 -19.09 14.48 -13.06
N GLU A 27 -19.13 15.56 -12.26
CA GLU A 27 -17.99 16.00 -11.44
C GLU A 27 -17.47 14.87 -10.56
N LYS A 28 -18.35 14.13 -9.90
CA LYS A 28 -17.99 12.96 -9.10
C LYS A 28 -17.23 11.90 -9.91
N ASN A 29 -17.64 11.66 -11.15
CA ASN A 29 -16.97 10.69 -12.02
C ASN A 29 -15.59 11.16 -12.44
N LEU A 30 -15.41 12.44 -12.67
CA LEU A 30 -14.09 13.03 -12.96
C LEU A 30 -13.17 12.92 -11.74
N GLU A 31 -13.67 13.25 -10.55
CA GLU A 31 -12.91 13.14 -9.31
C GLU A 31 -12.46 11.69 -9.06
N GLU A 32 -13.33 10.69 -9.26
CA GLU A 32 -12.98 9.28 -9.15
C GLU A 32 -11.84 8.89 -10.12
N VAL A 33 -11.88 9.35 -11.36
CA VAL A 33 -10.84 9.08 -12.37
C VAL A 33 -9.52 9.76 -11.99
N ILE A 34 -9.57 11.02 -11.58
CA ILE A 34 -8.38 11.77 -11.13
C ILE A 34 -7.72 11.04 -9.96
N ASN A 35 -8.49 10.66 -8.95
CA ASN A 35 -7.97 9.96 -7.80
C ASN A 35 -7.33 8.62 -8.18
N LEU A 36 -7.95 7.86 -9.09
CA LEU A 36 -7.37 6.61 -9.60
C LEU A 36 -6.05 6.84 -10.33
N VAL A 37 -5.98 7.86 -11.19
CA VAL A 37 -4.74 8.22 -11.90
C VAL A 37 -3.63 8.61 -10.92
N LEU A 38 -3.96 9.39 -9.89
CA LEU A 38 -3.00 9.78 -8.85
C LEU A 38 -2.50 8.57 -8.05
N GLU A 39 -3.37 7.60 -7.77
CA GLU A 39 -2.97 6.34 -7.12
C GLU A 39 -2.02 5.52 -8.02
N ILE A 40 -2.33 5.39 -9.31
CA ILE A 40 -1.47 4.70 -10.28
C ILE A 40 -0.08 5.37 -10.34
N ILE A 41 -0.03 6.69 -10.46
CA ILE A 41 1.23 7.45 -10.46
C ILE A 41 2.00 7.24 -9.16
N PHE A 42 1.30 7.23 -8.02
CA PHE A 42 1.92 6.96 -6.73
C PHE A 42 2.55 5.56 -6.69
N ILE A 43 1.85 4.54 -7.17
CA ILE A 43 2.37 3.16 -7.24
C ILE A 43 3.61 3.12 -8.13
N ILE A 44 3.53 3.63 -9.35
CA ILE A 44 4.66 3.62 -10.31
C ILE A 44 5.90 4.29 -9.69
N LYS A 45 5.74 5.44 -9.05
CA LYS A 45 6.85 6.19 -8.44
C LYS A 45 7.43 5.53 -7.18
N ASN A 46 6.70 4.64 -6.53
CA ASN A 46 7.08 4.10 -5.23
C ASN A 46 7.20 2.57 -5.21
N ASN A 47 7.11 1.91 -6.35
CA ASN A 47 7.19 0.46 -6.46
C ASN A 47 8.64 -0.01 -6.50
N TYR A 48 9.33 0.06 -5.37
CA TYR A 48 10.72 -0.39 -5.20
C TYR A 48 10.80 -1.90 -5.01
N TYR A 49 11.88 -2.52 -5.46
CA TYR A 49 12.30 -3.84 -5.01
C TYR A 49 12.83 -3.74 -3.58
N ILE A 50 12.50 -4.74 -2.77
CA ILE A 50 12.85 -4.76 -1.35
C ILE A 50 13.87 -5.84 -1.08
N LYS A 51 15.00 -5.46 -0.48
CA LYS A 51 16.03 -6.40 -0.02
C LYS A 51 16.21 -6.29 1.48
N ARG A 52 16.07 -7.39 2.20
CA ARG A 52 16.37 -7.45 3.63
C ARG A 52 17.87 -7.27 3.90
N LYS A 53 18.19 -6.71 5.06
CA LYS A 53 19.57 -6.45 5.53
C LYS A 53 19.91 -7.25 6.80
N PHE A 54 19.14 -8.25 7.14
CA PHE A 54 19.29 -9.08 8.33
C PHE A 54 19.18 -10.56 7.98
N TYR A 55 19.71 -11.40 8.85
CA TYR A 55 19.57 -12.86 8.83
C TYR A 55 18.64 -13.29 9.97
N GLY A 56 17.84 -14.33 9.74
CA GLY A 56 16.87 -14.84 10.71
C GLY A 56 15.66 -13.91 10.88
N LEU A 57 14.99 -14.04 12.02
CA LEU A 57 13.76 -13.27 12.33
C LEU A 57 14.08 -12.11 13.29
N PRO A 58 13.86 -10.86 12.89
CA PRO A 58 14.10 -9.73 13.77
C PRO A 58 13.02 -9.67 14.86
N LYS A 59 13.41 -9.32 16.10
CA LYS A 59 12.46 -9.11 17.20
C LYS A 59 11.72 -7.80 17.03
N LEU A 60 10.65 -7.82 16.22
CA LEU A 60 9.86 -6.63 15.84
C LEU A 60 9.27 -5.89 17.04
N SER A 61 8.97 -6.59 18.14
CA SER A 61 8.42 -6.03 19.38
C SER A 61 9.47 -5.37 20.29
N SER A 62 10.76 -5.43 19.93
CA SER A 62 11.80 -4.77 20.74
C SER A 62 11.62 -3.26 20.74
N LYS A 63 11.98 -2.58 21.84
CA LYS A 63 11.88 -1.11 21.97
C LYS A 63 12.66 -0.36 20.87
N LYS A 64 13.79 -0.94 20.41
CA LYS A 64 14.63 -0.37 19.35
C LYS A 64 13.96 -0.43 17.98
N ILE A 65 13.31 -1.55 17.65
CA ILE A 65 12.67 -1.78 16.34
C ILE A 65 11.26 -1.23 16.36
N ASN A 66 10.41 -1.70 17.28
CA ASN A 66 9.00 -1.28 17.46
C ASN A 66 8.16 -1.30 16.16
N LEU A 67 8.25 -2.40 15.42
CA LEU A 67 7.54 -2.63 14.14
C LEU A 67 6.51 -3.75 14.22
N TYR A 68 6.30 -4.34 15.41
CA TYR A 68 5.30 -5.37 15.57
C TYR A 68 3.89 -4.78 15.47
N LEU A 69 3.11 -5.30 14.51
CA LEU A 69 1.71 -4.90 14.32
C LEU A 69 0.82 -5.78 15.18
N GLN A 70 0.25 -5.21 16.23
CA GLN A 70 -0.67 -5.91 17.09
C GLN A 70 -2.10 -5.49 16.73
N PRO A 71 -2.97 -6.43 16.33
CA PRO A 71 -4.39 -6.14 16.19
C PRO A 71 -4.94 -5.53 17.47
N PRO A 72 -5.85 -4.53 17.42
CA PRO A 72 -6.57 -4.10 18.61
C PRO A 72 -7.33 -5.32 19.15
N THR A 73 -6.79 -5.91 20.21
CA THR A 73 -7.41 -7.08 20.82
C THR A 73 -8.67 -6.69 21.56
N VAL A 74 -9.62 -7.62 21.56
CA VAL A 74 -10.88 -7.56 22.28
C VAL A 74 -10.69 -7.40 23.82
N SER A 75 -9.51 -7.66 24.33
CA SER A 75 -9.14 -7.49 25.73
C SER A 75 -8.51 -6.13 25.97
N GLY A 76 -9.27 -5.12 26.29
CA GLY A 76 -8.98 -3.80 26.84
C GLY A 76 -7.57 -3.36 27.31
N LEU A 77 -6.55 -4.12 27.07
CA LEU A 77 -5.15 -3.79 27.28
C LEU A 77 -4.73 -2.74 26.24
N LYS A 78 -4.89 -1.48 26.62
CA LYS A 78 -4.33 -0.33 25.90
C LYS A 78 -2.81 -0.48 25.84
N LEU A 79 -2.30 -1.09 24.78
CA LEU A 79 -0.88 -1.06 24.49
C LEU A 79 -0.50 0.36 24.09
N LYS A 80 -0.08 1.14 25.09
CA LYS A 80 0.32 2.56 24.96
C LYS A 80 1.44 2.78 23.92
N ASN A 81 2.16 1.73 23.51
CA ASN A 81 3.40 1.86 22.73
C ASN A 81 3.22 1.85 21.22
N ASN A 82 2.05 1.53 20.68
CA ASN A 82 1.87 1.35 19.23
C ASN A 82 1.08 2.46 18.53
N ALA A 83 0.54 3.43 19.25
CA ALA A 83 -0.26 4.50 18.63
C ALA A 83 0.53 5.30 17.57
N GLU A 84 1.82 5.49 17.79
CA GLU A 84 2.68 6.25 16.87
C GLU A 84 2.94 5.52 15.55
N ILE A 85 3.15 4.20 15.60
CA ILE A 85 3.35 3.42 14.36
C ILE A 85 2.08 3.43 13.52
N TYR A 86 0.90 3.22 14.13
CA TYR A 86 -0.36 3.23 13.38
C TYR A 86 -0.65 4.60 12.75
N LYS A 87 -0.32 5.69 13.44
CA LYS A 87 -0.42 7.03 12.84
C LYS A 87 0.41 7.15 11.56
N LYS A 88 1.62 6.57 11.54
CA LYS A 88 2.49 6.56 10.36
C LYS A 88 1.94 5.64 9.26
N LEU A 89 1.42 4.46 9.63
CA LEU A 89 0.90 3.49 8.68
C LEU A 89 -0.40 3.93 8.02
N TYR A 90 -1.26 4.63 8.76
CA TYR A 90 -2.55 5.13 8.26
C TYR A 90 -2.42 6.46 7.54
N LYS A 91 -1.23 7.04 7.51
CA LYS A 91 -0.99 8.31 6.83
C LYS A 91 -1.40 8.20 5.36
N ASP A 92 -2.18 9.17 4.91
CA ASP A 92 -2.62 9.36 3.52
C ASP A 92 -3.40 8.16 2.93
N LEU A 93 -3.94 7.26 3.78
CA LEU A 93 -4.89 6.26 3.33
C LEU A 93 -6.27 6.89 3.13
N ASP A 94 -6.91 6.55 2.01
CA ASP A 94 -8.31 6.90 1.81
C ASP A 94 -9.22 6.17 2.81
N PRO A 95 -10.46 6.66 3.05
CA PRO A 95 -11.35 6.07 4.04
C PRO A 95 -11.71 4.60 3.81
N LYS A 96 -11.78 4.16 2.54
CA LYS A 96 -12.09 2.75 2.19
C LYS A 96 -10.91 1.86 2.55
N SER A 97 -9.70 2.23 2.12
CA SER A 97 -8.46 1.52 2.45
C SER A 97 -8.22 1.47 3.95
N LEU A 98 -8.43 2.56 4.67
CA LEU A 98 -8.29 2.60 6.12
C LEU A 98 -9.26 1.65 6.83
N ASN A 99 -10.54 1.65 6.41
CA ASN A 99 -11.54 0.74 6.96
C ASN A 99 -11.22 -0.72 6.63
N TYR A 100 -10.77 -1.00 5.40
CA TYR A 100 -10.35 -2.32 4.98
C TYR A 100 -9.19 -2.85 5.84
N VAL A 101 -8.14 -2.06 6.02
CA VAL A 101 -6.96 -2.42 6.84
C VAL A 101 -7.36 -2.72 8.28
N LYS A 102 -8.22 -1.88 8.88
CA LYS A 102 -8.69 -2.07 10.26
C LYS A 102 -9.53 -3.33 10.46
N ARG A 103 -10.29 -3.74 9.45
CA ARG A 103 -11.13 -4.96 9.49
C ARG A 103 -10.35 -6.24 9.20
N ASN A 104 -9.21 -6.15 8.51
CA ASN A 104 -8.42 -7.30 8.06
C ASN A 104 -7.10 -7.43 8.81
N THR A 105 -7.14 -7.34 10.13
CA THR A 105 -5.93 -7.36 10.98
C THR A 105 -5.19 -8.69 10.96
N ASN A 106 -5.87 -9.80 10.61
CA ASN A 106 -5.22 -11.09 10.37
C ASN A 106 -4.16 -11.03 9.26
N LYS A 107 -4.36 -10.16 8.26
CA LYS A 107 -3.40 -9.94 7.17
C LYS A 107 -2.11 -9.22 7.64
N TRP A 108 -2.14 -8.55 8.78
CA TRP A 108 -0.95 -7.90 9.34
C TRP A 108 0.12 -8.90 9.75
N ASN A 109 -0.29 -10.02 10.37
CA ASN A 109 0.63 -11.10 10.69
C ASN A 109 1.27 -11.68 9.42
N TYR A 110 0.48 -11.80 8.36
CA TYR A 110 0.96 -12.25 7.07
C TYR A 110 2.03 -11.30 6.51
N LEU A 111 1.74 -10.01 6.50
CA LEU A 111 2.69 -8.97 6.06
C LEU A 111 3.99 -8.99 6.87
N MET A 112 3.91 -9.10 8.21
CA MET A 112 5.10 -9.17 9.06
C MET A 112 5.98 -10.39 8.75
N ASN A 113 5.39 -11.52 8.36
CA ASN A 113 6.10 -12.76 8.03
C ASN A 113 6.63 -12.78 6.60
N VAL A 114 5.93 -12.15 5.65
CA VAL A 114 6.35 -12.06 4.24
C VAL A 114 7.69 -11.34 4.10
N ILE A 115 7.87 -10.24 4.83
CA ILE A 115 9.07 -9.42 4.70
C ILE A 115 10.35 -10.21 4.97
N PRO A 116 10.48 -10.95 6.10
CA PRO A 116 11.67 -11.78 6.33
C PRO A 116 11.88 -12.91 5.33
N ASN A 117 10.81 -13.45 4.77
CA ASN A 117 10.86 -14.66 3.95
C ASN A 117 10.96 -14.39 2.44
N MET A 118 10.50 -13.24 1.97
CA MET A 118 10.36 -12.97 0.53
C MET A 118 11.17 -11.77 0.03
N CYS A 119 11.78 -10.97 0.89
CA CYS A 119 12.46 -9.74 0.49
C CYS A 119 13.95 -9.93 0.20
N GLU A 120 14.27 -10.69 -0.82
CA GLU A 120 15.66 -10.93 -1.27
C GLU A 120 16.13 -9.96 -2.38
N GLY A 121 15.31 -8.98 -2.74
CA GLY A 121 15.60 -8.01 -3.80
C GLY A 121 15.01 -8.38 -5.16
N ASP A 122 14.13 -9.36 -5.19
CA ASP A 122 13.38 -9.85 -6.36
C ASP A 122 11.88 -9.50 -6.31
N LYS A 123 11.36 -9.10 -5.16
CA LYS A 123 9.96 -8.70 -4.97
C LYS A 123 9.83 -7.19 -4.81
N THR A 124 8.85 -6.64 -5.50
CA THR A 124 8.46 -5.23 -5.39
C THR A 124 7.49 -5.01 -4.21
N ILE A 125 7.28 -3.75 -3.86
CA ILE A 125 6.25 -3.39 -2.86
C ILE A 125 4.86 -3.81 -3.34
N LEU A 126 4.59 -3.74 -4.66
CA LEU A 126 3.31 -4.17 -5.23
C LEU A 126 3.12 -5.68 -5.08
N ASP A 127 4.14 -6.48 -5.38
CA ASP A 127 4.08 -7.94 -5.18
C ASP A 127 3.77 -8.29 -3.72
N ILE A 128 4.40 -7.58 -2.78
CA ILE A 128 4.16 -7.79 -1.34
C ILE A 128 2.73 -7.36 -0.95
N ALA A 129 2.22 -6.28 -1.52
CA ALA A 129 0.87 -5.80 -1.29
C ALA A 129 -0.17 -6.80 -1.82
N GLU A 130 0.00 -7.29 -3.03
CA GLU A 130 -0.86 -8.32 -3.63
C GLU A 130 -0.84 -9.61 -2.82
N TYR A 131 0.34 -10.10 -2.48
CA TYR A 131 0.50 -11.33 -1.69
C TYR A 131 -0.13 -11.21 -0.30
N SER A 132 0.05 -10.09 0.39
CA SER A 132 -0.56 -9.85 1.71
C SER A 132 -2.04 -9.52 1.64
N GLY A 133 -2.56 -9.15 0.46
CA GLY A 133 -3.92 -8.68 0.25
C GLY A 133 -4.22 -7.39 1.01
N LEU A 134 -3.23 -6.51 1.14
CA LEU A 134 -3.33 -5.20 1.80
C LEU A 134 -3.12 -4.07 0.80
N PRO A 135 -3.72 -2.88 1.01
CA PRO A 135 -3.53 -1.74 0.13
C PRO A 135 -2.05 -1.37 -0.03
N PHE A 136 -1.63 -1.07 -1.26
CA PHE A 136 -0.24 -0.72 -1.58
C PHE A 136 0.32 0.36 -0.65
N LYS A 137 -0.43 1.43 -0.42
CA LYS A 137 0.00 2.55 0.42
C LYS A 137 0.25 2.15 1.87
N PHE A 138 -0.54 1.23 2.42
CA PHE A 138 -0.31 0.68 3.76
C PHE A 138 1.00 -0.11 3.81
N VAL A 139 1.22 -0.99 2.84
CA VAL A 139 2.44 -1.80 2.73
C VAL A 139 3.66 -0.92 2.50
N PHE A 140 3.54 0.08 1.61
CA PHE A 140 4.59 1.08 1.39
C PHE A 140 4.96 1.81 2.68
N ASN A 141 3.97 2.33 3.43
CA ASN A 141 4.20 3.01 4.69
C ASN A 141 4.90 2.09 5.71
N TYR A 142 4.51 0.82 5.76
CA TYR A 142 5.14 -0.15 6.66
C TYR A 142 6.59 -0.44 6.28
N LEU A 143 6.86 -0.73 5.02
CA LEU A 143 8.22 -0.96 4.51
C LEU A 143 9.11 0.28 4.63
N ASP A 144 8.53 1.48 4.58
CA ASP A 144 9.25 2.72 4.86
C ASP A 144 9.73 2.78 6.32
N GLN A 145 8.93 2.29 7.28
CA GLN A 145 9.38 2.18 8.67
C GLN A 145 10.50 1.14 8.84
N TRP A 146 10.46 0.02 8.11
CA TRP A 146 11.55 -0.96 8.09
C TRP A 146 12.84 -0.36 7.50
N SER A 147 12.72 0.41 6.43
CA SER A 147 13.86 1.11 5.82
C SER A 147 14.48 2.15 6.77
N LYS A 148 13.65 2.91 7.50
CA LYS A 148 14.11 3.86 8.52
C LYS A 148 14.83 3.20 9.70
N LYS A 149 14.59 1.92 9.94
CA LYS A 149 15.29 1.10 10.94
C LYS A 149 16.48 0.33 10.37
N ASP A 150 16.84 0.62 9.12
CA ASP A 150 17.92 -0.05 8.38
C ASP A 150 17.76 -1.59 8.28
N LEU A 151 16.53 -2.07 8.34
CA LEU A 151 16.21 -3.50 8.20
C LEU A 151 16.04 -3.93 6.76
N VAL A 152 15.60 -3.02 5.88
CA VAL A 152 15.47 -3.29 4.46
C VAL A 152 16.07 -2.16 3.63
N LYS A 153 16.53 -2.52 2.42
CA LYS A 153 16.95 -1.56 1.39
C LYS A 153 15.91 -1.52 0.29
N LYS A 154 15.51 -0.32 -0.11
CA LYS A 154 14.72 -0.06 -1.31
C LYS A 154 15.65 0.02 -2.51
N ILE A 155 15.39 -0.73 -3.55
CA ILE A 155 16.19 -0.76 -4.77
C ILE A 155 15.30 -0.34 -5.91
N TRP A 156 15.70 0.72 -6.61
CA TRP A 156 15.07 1.08 -7.88
C TRP A 156 15.73 0.25 -8.98
N LYS A 157 14.93 -0.41 -9.79
CA LYS A 157 15.37 -1.01 -11.04
C LYS A 157 14.49 -0.43 -12.13
N ASP A 158 15.06 -0.11 -13.25
CA ASP A 158 14.28 0.29 -14.42
C ASP A 158 13.32 -0.85 -14.76
N GLN A 159 12.02 -0.53 -14.72
CA GLN A 159 10.95 -1.52 -14.91
C GLN A 159 10.51 -1.59 -16.40
N PHE A 160 11.23 -0.84 -17.29
CA PHE A 160 10.90 -0.72 -18.70
C PHE A 160 12.10 -1.00 -19.59
#